data_bc607d60e78edda4e2b0d97c301dd934
#
_entry.id   bc607d60e78edda4e2b0d97c301dd934
#
_cell.length_a   1.000
_cell.length_b   1.000
_cell.length_c   1.000
_cell.angle_alpha   90.00
_cell.angle_beta   90.00
_cell.angle_gamma   90.00
#
_symmetry.space_group_name_H-M   'P 1'
#
loop_
_entity.id
_entity.type
_entity.pdbx_description
1 polymer ?
#
loop_
_entity_poly.entity_id
_entity_poly.type
_entity_poly.pdbx_seq_one_letter_code
_entity_poly.pdbx_strand_id
1 'polypeptide(L)'
;MDPYDDYSDNVDYNTSPDNNTDTNTDSSYDSFGTDTSTDSFLNEPAAPAQDSFSSTGFDAPADVSSLSKDDEELEKVLANRKARIKVIGCGGAGNNTISRISEIGVTGAEIIAINTDAQDLLNATADRKLLIGKDLTQGLGAGSDPRIGKDAAKESQKEIKEALQDSHMIFITGGLGGGTGTGCMPEVASIAKKMGVLTVAVVTLPFEMEGVLRHENAMVGLEELEGLVDTLILIPNDKLIELAPDLPLHTAFKVADEILTNAVKGIAELITKPGLINLDFADIKAVMSSGGIAMIGLGESD
;
A
#
# COMPACT_ATOMS: atom_id res chain seq x y z
N MET A 1 -19.61 57.72 9.67
CA MET A 1 -19.12 57.57 11.05
C MET A 1 -18.85 56.11 11.23
N ASP A 2 -17.66 55.73 10.92
CA ASP A 2 -17.17 54.31 10.88
C ASP A 2 -16.26 54.15 12.10
N PRO A 3 -16.46 53.17 12.97
CA PRO A 3 -15.66 53.03 14.18
C PRO A 3 -14.71 51.85 14.13
N TYR A 4 -13.74 51.81 13.22
CA TYR A 4 -12.57 50.93 13.25
C TYR A 4 -11.37 51.51 12.47
N ASP A 5 -10.85 52.65 12.95
CA ASP A 5 -9.46 53.06 12.71
C ASP A 5 -8.80 53.12 14.09
N ASP A 6 -7.75 52.36 14.22
CA ASP A 6 -6.58 52.46 15.07
C ASP A 6 -6.15 51.09 15.61
N TYR A 7 -5.08 50.56 15.02
CA TYR A 7 -3.98 49.91 15.74
C TYR A 7 -2.88 49.53 14.70
N SER A 8 -2.03 50.53 14.45
CA SER A 8 -0.68 50.30 13.89
C SER A 8 0.28 50.27 15.07
N ASP A 9 0.85 49.13 15.38
CA ASP A 9 2.07 49.04 16.16
C ASP A 9 3.11 48.24 15.44
N ASN A 10 4.19 48.96 15.06
CA ASN A 10 5.47 48.53 14.61
C ASN A 10 6.14 47.60 15.63
N VAL A 11 6.57 46.43 15.22
CA VAL A 11 7.62 45.69 15.92
C VAL A 11 8.75 45.38 14.94
N ASP A 12 9.84 46.17 15.10
CA ASP A 12 11.16 45.93 14.51
C ASP A 12 11.79 44.65 15.08
N TYR A 13 12.15 43.71 14.21
CA TYR A 13 13.09 42.64 14.53
C TYR A 13 14.42 42.88 13.79
N ASN A 14 15.31 43.49 14.48
CA ASN A 14 16.73 43.52 14.13
C ASN A 14 17.54 43.31 15.40
N THR A 15 18.10 42.10 15.59
CA THR A 15 19.41 41.90 16.28
C THR A 15 19.79 40.42 16.21
N SER A 16 20.81 40.15 15.40
CA SER A 16 21.71 39.00 15.62
C SER A 16 22.68 39.33 16.77
N PRO A 17 23.20 38.34 17.46
CA PRO A 17 24.64 38.30 17.56
C PRO A 17 25.25 36.93 17.27
N ASP A 18 26.34 37.02 16.53
CA ASP A 18 27.39 36.02 16.39
C ASP A 18 27.91 35.55 17.77
N ASN A 19 28.19 34.28 17.93
CA ASN A 19 29.33 33.84 18.70
C ASN A 19 29.82 32.46 18.25
N ASN A 20 30.97 32.56 17.64
CA ASN A 20 31.97 31.55 17.40
C ASN A 20 32.59 31.11 18.74
N THR A 21 32.65 29.79 19.01
CA THR A 21 33.73 29.21 19.80
C THR A 21 34.01 27.78 19.36
N ASP A 22 35.14 27.67 18.71
CA ASP A 22 35.91 26.44 18.54
C ASP A 22 36.27 25.82 19.89
N THR A 23 36.07 24.50 20.05
CA THR A 23 36.98 23.69 20.84
C THR A 23 37.08 22.28 20.26
N ASN A 24 38.24 22.08 19.64
CA ASN A 24 38.92 20.81 19.43
C ASN A 24 39.14 20.09 20.75
N THR A 25 38.79 18.82 20.84
CA THR A 25 39.52 17.85 21.69
C THR A 25 39.60 16.51 21.00
N ASP A 26 40.79 16.29 20.53
CA ASP A 26 41.46 15.04 20.20
C ASP A 26 41.49 14.11 21.41
N SER A 27 41.17 12.84 21.28
CA SER A 27 41.73 11.77 22.12
C SER A 27 41.68 10.42 21.41
N SER A 28 42.82 10.13 20.84
CA SER A 28 43.36 8.81 20.56
C SER A 28 43.50 7.92 21.83
N TYR A 29 43.18 6.67 21.74
CA TYR A 29 43.77 5.53 22.47
C TYR A 29 43.33 4.27 21.72
N ASP A 30 44.18 3.56 21.22
CA ASP A 30 45.35 2.74 21.43
C ASP A 30 45.04 1.29 21.09
N SER A 31 45.86 0.83 20.22
CA SER A 31 46.08 -0.54 19.77
C SER A 31 46.78 -1.37 20.84
N PHE A 32 46.28 -2.57 21.06
CA PHE A 32 47.06 -3.70 21.59
C PHE A 32 46.76 -4.89 20.70
N GLY A 33 47.67 -5.49 20.02
CA GLY A 33 48.94 -6.02 20.46
C GLY A 33 48.85 -7.53 20.38
N THR A 34 49.40 -8.06 19.34
CA THR A 34 49.82 -9.43 19.06
C THR A 34 50.32 -10.17 20.30
N ASP A 35 49.98 -11.46 20.44
CA ASP A 35 51.02 -12.47 20.69
C ASP A 35 50.62 -13.86 20.24
N THR A 36 51.57 -14.40 19.54
CA THR A 36 51.81 -15.76 19.07
C THR A 36 52.11 -16.73 20.20
N SER A 37 51.61 -17.99 20.13
CA SER A 37 52.45 -19.19 20.37
C SER A 37 51.67 -20.47 20.02
N THR A 38 52.11 -21.11 19.00
CA THR A 38 52.47 -22.54 18.83
C THR A 38 52.09 -23.46 19.97
N ASP A 39 51.30 -24.51 19.68
CA ASP A 39 51.81 -25.87 19.91
C ASP A 39 51.04 -26.91 19.08
N SER A 40 51.85 -27.69 18.43
CA SER A 40 51.58 -28.87 17.65
C SER A 40 51.25 -30.06 18.57
N PHE A 41 50.16 -30.78 18.30
CA PHE A 41 50.10 -32.22 18.57
C PHE A 41 49.40 -32.93 17.42
N LEU A 42 50.21 -33.66 16.70
CA LEU A 42 49.87 -34.75 15.80
C LEU A 42 49.12 -35.84 16.60
N ASN A 43 47.95 -36.24 16.09
CA ASN A 43 47.47 -37.60 16.29
C ASN A 43 46.56 -37.98 15.15
N GLU A 44 47.12 -38.78 14.22
CA GLU A 44 46.35 -39.60 13.29
C GLU A 44 45.74 -40.78 14.04
N PRO A 45 44.50 -41.13 13.80
CA PRO A 45 44.11 -42.53 13.86
C PRO A 45 43.70 -43.10 12.52
N ALA A 46 44.20 -44.28 12.33
CA ALA A 46 44.07 -45.31 11.34
C ALA A 46 42.73 -45.38 10.59
N ALA A 47 42.87 -45.68 9.31
CA ALA A 47 41.78 -46.05 8.39
C ALA A 47 41.11 -47.37 8.82
N PRO A 48 39.79 -47.48 8.82
CA PRO A 48 39.07 -48.73 8.78
C PRO A 48 38.77 -49.21 7.36
N ALA A 49 38.77 -50.50 7.26
CA ALA A 49 38.67 -51.37 6.07
C ALA A 49 37.54 -50.99 5.10
N GLN A 50 37.86 -51.16 3.81
CA GLN A 50 36.93 -51.15 2.69
C GLN A 50 36.07 -52.42 2.77
N ASP A 51 34.81 -52.25 3.10
CA ASP A 51 33.78 -53.23 2.77
C ASP A 51 33.16 -52.84 1.43
N SER A 52 33.40 -53.70 0.46
CA SER A 52 32.82 -53.66 -0.90
C SER A 52 31.33 -53.98 -0.82
N PHE A 53 30.49 -52.93 -0.75
CA PHE A 53 29.08 -53.06 -1.08
C PHE A 53 28.90 -52.80 -2.58
N SER A 54 28.48 -53.83 -3.29
CA SER A 54 28.09 -53.76 -4.70
C SER A 54 26.95 -52.75 -4.88
N SER A 55 27.22 -51.72 -5.66
CA SER A 55 26.24 -50.72 -6.10
C SER A 55 25.22 -51.39 -7.04
N THR A 56 24.04 -51.73 -6.51
CA THR A 56 22.85 -51.83 -7.34
C THR A 56 22.48 -50.40 -7.71
N GLY A 57 22.53 -50.11 -9.02
CA GLY A 57 22.25 -48.78 -9.56
C GLY A 57 20.87 -48.28 -9.15
N PHE A 58 20.90 -47.24 -8.36
CA PHE A 58 19.79 -46.28 -8.37
C PHE A 58 20.14 -45.27 -9.46
N ASP A 59 19.43 -45.39 -10.58
CA ASP A 59 19.40 -44.34 -11.60
C ASP A 59 19.06 -43.03 -10.92
N ALA A 60 19.95 -42.06 -11.03
CA ALA A 60 19.66 -40.68 -10.66
C ALA A 60 18.40 -40.24 -11.41
N PRO A 61 17.45 -39.52 -10.74
CA PRO A 61 16.29 -39.01 -11.46
C PRO A 61 16.77 -38.11 -12.58
N ALA A 62 16.34 -38.47 -13.82
CA ALA A 62 16.59 -37.70 -15.01
C ALA A 62 16.27 -36.22 -14.81
N ASP A 63 17.15 -35.42 -15.34
CA ASP A 63 17.08 -33.96 -15.45
C ASP A 63 15.65 -33.46 -15.71
N VAL A 64 15.04 -32.80 -14.69
CA VAL A 64 13.69 -32.26 -14.76
C VAL A 64 13.72 -30.88 -15.44
N SER A 65 14.38 -30.78 -16.57
CA SER A 65 14.54 -29.51 -17.31
C SER A 65 13.84 -29.46 -18.67
N SER A 66 12.86 -30.32 -18.93
CA SER A 66 11.97 -30.14 -20.06
C SER A 66 10.53 -30.37 -19.65
N LEU A 67 9.82 -29.27 -19.33
CA LEU A 67 8.36 -29.27 -19.29
C LEU A 67 7.86 -29.95 -20.59
N SER A 68 6.96 -30.90 -20.47
CA SER A 68 6.34 -31.49 -21.63
C SER A 68 5.56 -30.41 -22.40
N LYS A 69 5.37 -30.57 -23.72
CA LYS A 69 4.56 -29.61 -24.48
C LYS A 69 3.16 -29.45 -23.90
N ASP A 70 2.65 -30.50 -23.29
CA ASP A 70 1.35 -30.52 -22.62
C ASP A 70 1.39 -29.67 -21.34
N ASP A 71 2.51 -29.67 -20.58
CA ASP A 71 2.71 -28.83 -19.41
C ASP A 71 2.82 -27.34 -19.80
N GLU A 72 3.50 -27.02 -20.91
CA GLU A 72 3.55 -25.65 -21.44
C GLU A 72 2.17 -25.14 -21.89
N GLU A 73 1.34 -25.98 -22.47
CA GLU A 73 -0.03 -25.64 -22.84
C GLU A 73 -0.91 -25.45 -21.59
N LEU A 74 -0.74 -26.32 -20.58
CA LEU A 74 -1.42 -26.19 -19.30
C LEU A 74 -1.01 -24.93 -18.56
N GLU A 75 0.28 -24.59 -18.54
CA GLU A 75 0.76 -23.34 -17.96
C GLU A 75 0.20 -22.11 -18.67
N LYS A 76 0.10 -22.11 -19.99
CA LYS A 76 -0.53 -21.02 -20.75
C LYS A 76 -2.02 -20.90 -20.44
N VAL A 77 -2.74 -22.01 -20.32
CA VAL A 77 -4.15 -22.02 -19.92
C VAL A 77 -4.33 -21.52 -18.49
N LEU A 78 -3.45 -21.95 -17.57
CA LEU A 78 -3.46 -21.48 -16.17
C LEU A 78 -3.11 -20.00 -16.05
N ALA A 79 -2.12 -19.51 -16.82
CA ALA A 79 -1.76 -18.10 -16.84
C ALA A 79 -2.93 -17.23 -17.33
N ASN A 80 -3.69 -17.70 -18.32
CA ASN A 80 -4.87 -17.00 -18.83
C ASN A 80 -6.08 -17.06 -17.87
N ARG A 81 -6.10 -18.00 -16.91
CA ARG A 81 -7.16 -18.15 -15.91
C ARG A 81 -6.87 -17.42 -14.60
N LYS A 82 -5.65 -16.92 -14.38
CA LYS A 82 -5.35 -16.12 -13.17
C LYS A 82 -6.18 -14.85 -13.17
N ALA A 83 -6.86 -14.60 -12.06
CA ALA A 83 -7.60 -13.36 -11.88
C ALA A 83 -6.61 -12.19 -11.93
N ARG A 84 -6.87 -11.20 -12.81
CA ARG A 84 -6.09 -9.97 -12.87
C ARG A 84 -6.65 -8.98 -11.87
N ILE A 85 -5.87 -8.72 -10.85
CA ILE A 85 -6.22 -7.85 -9.72
C ILE A 85 -5.43 -6.56 -9.84
N LYS A 86 -6.08 -5.44 -9.59
CA LYS A 86 -5.40 -4.14 -9.47
C LYS A 86 -5.71 -3.51 -8.12
N VAL A 87 -4.70 -2.89 -7.53
CA VAL A 87 -4.82 -2.13 -6.28
C VAL A 87 -4.60 -0.67 -6.58
N ILE A 88 -5.59 0.15 -6.29
CA ILE A 88 -5.62 1.55 -6.68
C ILE A 88 -5.61 2.40 -5.41
N GLY A 89 -4.52 3.14 -5.19
CA GLY A 89 -4.42 4.13 -4.13
C GLY A 89 -4.85 5.50 -4.61
N CYS A 90 -5.83 6.10 -3.94
CA CYS A 90 -6.41 7.39 -4.29
C CYS A 90 -6.04 8.48 -3.29
N GLY A 91 -5.42 9.56 -3.78
CA GLY A 91 -4.95 10.69 -2.97
C GLY A 91 -3.77 10.35 -2.06
N GLY A 92 -3.34 11.28 -1.21
CA GLY A 92 -2.13 11.11 -0.38
C GLY A 92 -2.16 9.89 0.53
N ALA A 93 -3.24 9.68 1.30
CA ALA A 93 -3.38 8.52 2.17
C ALA A 93 -3.36 7.20 1.35
N GLY A 94 -4.09 7.15 0.23
CA GLY A 94 -4.07 5.99 -0.66
C GLY A 94 -2.68 5.72 -1.24
N ASN A 95 -1.95 6.76 -1.63
CA ASN A 95 -0.58 6.63 -2.15
C ASN A 95 0.40 6.10 -1.09
N ASN A 96 0.24 6.52 0.17
CA ASN A 96 1.03 5.97 1.28
C ASN A 96 0.75 4.48 1.48
N THR A 97 -0.52 4.11 1.50
CA THR A 97 -0.93 2.71 1.65
C THR A 97 -0.38 1.83 0.53
N ILE A 98 -0.52 2.23 -0.74
CA ILE A 98 -0.01 1.42 -1.85
C ILE A 98 1.51 1.36 -1.91
N SER A 99 2.21 2.41 -1.49
CA SER A 99 3.67 2.40 -1.37
C SER A 99 4.12 1.32 -0.39
N ARG A 100 3.45 1.19 0.75
CA ARG A 100 3.68 0.10 1.71
C ARG A 100 3.32 -1.27 1.16
N ILE A 101 2.18 -1.38 0.46
CA ILE A 101 1.79 -2.62 -0.22
C ILE A 101 2.89 -3.05 -1.22
N SER A 102 3.44 -2.10 -1.95
CA SER A 102 4.54 -2.33 -2.91
C SER A 102 5.83 -2.78 -2.22
N GLU A 103 6.19 -2.17 -1.09
CA GLU A 103 7.38 -2.53 -0.29
C GLU A 103 7.28 -3.95 0.30
N ILE A 104 6.12 -4.31 0.83
CA ILE A 104 5.87 -5.64 1.40
C ILE A 104 5.74 -6.70 0.29
N GLY A 105 5.34 -6.27 -0.90
CA GLY A 105 5.08 -7.10 -2.07
C GLY A 105 3.74 -7.83 -2.00
N VAL A 106 2.92 -7.64 -3.03
CA VAL A 106 1.69 -8.41 -3.27
C VAL A 106 1.85 -9.14 -4.59
N THR A 107 1.86 -10.48 -4.53
CA THR A 107 2.06 -11.28 -5.73
C THR A 107 0.79 -11.31 -6.58
N GLY A 108 0.89 -10.96 -7.86
CA GLY A 108 -0.19 -11.11 -8.83
C GLY A 108 -1.21 -9.96 -8.87
N ALA A 109 -0.90 -8.81 -8.26
CA ALA A 109 -1.69 -7.59 -8.38
C ALA A 109 -0.83 -6.46 -8.97
N GLU A 110 -1.42 -5.65 -9.86
CA GLU A 110 -0.82 -4.41 -10.38
C GLU A 110 -1.19 -3.25 -9.45
N ILE A 111 -0.21 -2.45 -9.05
CA ILE A 111 -0.36 -1.35 -8.10
C ILE A 111 -0.41 -0.02 -8.86
N ILE A 112 -1.48 0.76 -8.66
CA ILE A 112 -1.73 2.02 -9.37
C ILE A 112 -1.91 3.16 -8.35
N ALA A 113 -1.10 4.21 -8.47
CA ALA A 113 -1.24 5.44 -7.71
C ALA A 113 -2.07 6.46 -8.52
N ILE A 114 -3.08 7.06 -7.90
CA ILE A 114 -3.88 8.14 -8.48
C ILE A 114 -3.84 9.35 -7.56
N ASN A 115 -3.46 10.51 -8.08
CA ASN A 115 -3.45 11.75 -7.31
C ASN A 115 -3.61 12.98 -8.21
N THR A 116 -4.04 14.09 -7.61
CA THR A 116 -4.03 15.45 -8.19
C THR A 116 -2.75 16.21 -7.85
N ASP A 117 -1.96 15.72 -6.87
CA ASP A 117 -0.69 16.28 -6.45
C ASP A 117 0.47 15.54 -7.13
N ALA A 118 1.22 16.27 -7.97
CA ALA A 118 2.31 15.71 -8.76
C ALA A 118 3.52 15.35 -7.88
N GLN A 119 3.79 16.13 -6.83
CA GLN A 119 4.93 15.89 -5.94
C GLN A 119 4.72 14.65 -5.09
N ASP A 120 3.52 14.50 -4.51
CA ASP A 120 3.15 13.32 -3.74
C ASP A 120 3.17 12.07 -4.63
N LEU A 121 2.65 12.19 -5.85
CA LEU A 121 2.63 11.09 -6.81
C LEU A 121 4.05 10.65 -7.26
N LEU A 122 5.00 11.58 -7.35
CA LEU A 122 6.41 11.25 -7.65
C LEU A 122 7.03 10.39 -6.54
N ASN A 123 6.72 10.69 -5.30
CA ASN A 123 7.25 9.98 -4.12
C ASN A 123 6.58 8.62 -3.88
N ALA A 124 5.37 8.40 -4.40
CA ALA A 124 4.67 7.13 -4.24
C ALA A 124 5.40 5.99 -4.98
N THR A 125 5.42 4.80 -4.39
CA THR A 125 5.93 3.57 -5.03
C THR A 125 4.75 2.78 -5.60
N ALA A 126 4.69 2.67 -6.93
CA ALA A 126 3.63 1.96 -7.64
C ALA A 126 4.10 1.54 -9.03
N ASP A 127 3.49 0.49 -9.60
CA ASP A 127 3.76 0.03 -10.98
C ASP A 127 3.33 1.08 -12.00
N ARG A 128 2.22 1.77 -11.70
CA ARG A 128 1.69 2.84 -12.55
C ARG A 128 1.27 4.04 -11.72
N LYS A 129 1.59 5.23 -12.20
CA LYS A 129 1.25 6.51 -11.56
C LYS A 129 0.37 7.33 -12.50
N LEU A 130 -0.76 7.81 -12.00
CA LEU A 130 -1.74 8.56 -12.77
C LEU A 130 -2.01 9.92 -12.11
N LEU A 131 -1.51 10.99 -12.72
CA LEU A 131 -1.85 12.35 -12.34
C LEU A 131 -3.17 12.73 -12.99
N ILE A 132 -4.21 12.96 -12.18
CA ILE A 132 -5.55 13.33 -12.63
C ILE A 132 -5.79 14.83 -12.47
N GLY A 133 -6.68 15.39 -13.31
CA GLY A 133 -7.06 16.79 -13.25
C GLY A 133 -5.91 17.75 -13.55
N LYS A 134 -5.09 17.44 -14.55
CA LYS A 134 -3.90 18.22 -14.91
C LYS A 134 -4.20 19.66 -15.24
N ASP A 135 -5.29 19.89 -15.98
CA ASP A 135 -5.70 21.24 -16.37
C ASP A 135 -6.37 21.96 -15.20
N LEU A 136 -7.14 21.23 -14.40
CA LEU A 136 -7.89 21.78 -13.27
C LEU A 136 -6.97 22.16 -12.09
N THR A 137 -6.03 21.28 -11.70
CA THR A 137 -5.22 21.43 -10.48
C THR A 137 -3.78 21.84 -10.75
N GLN A 138 -3.31 21.72 -11.98
CA GLN A 138 -1.92 21.97 -12.38
C GLN A 138 -0.90 21.18 -11.55
N GLY A 139 -1.32 20.03 -10.98
CA GLY A 139 -0.49 19.19 -10.14
C GLY A 139 -0.30 19.69 -8.69
N LEU A 140 -1.08 20.69 -8.25
CA LEU A 140 -0.98 21.29 -6.90
C LEU A 140 -1.92 20.65 -5.88
N GLY A 141 -2.63 19.58 -6.24
CA GLY A 141 -3.59 18.92 -5.36
C GLY A 141 -4.99 19.51 -5.41
N ALA A 142 -5.92 18.92 -4.64
CA ALA A 142 -7.32 19.32 -4.60
C ALA A 142 -7.66 20.28 -3.43
N GLY A 143 -6.69 20.75 -2.66
CA GLY A 143 -6.91 21.73 -1.58
C GLY A 143 -7.92 21.29 -0.50
N SER A 144 -8.04 20.00 -0.21
CA SER A 144 -9.03 19.41 0.70
C SER A 144 -10.49 19.57 0.27
N ASP A 145 -10.76 19.95 -0.97
CA ASP A 145 -12.12 20.03 -1.54
C ASP A 145 -12.43 18.76 -2.36
N PRO A 146 -13.36 17.90 -1.92
CA PRO A 146 -13.74 16.68 -2.65
C PRO A 146 -14.35 16.97 -4.05
N ARG A 147 -14.95 18.13 -4.24
CA ARG A 147 -15.52 18.53 -5.56
C ARG A 147 -14.42 18.66 -6.60
N ILE A 148 -13.28 19.25 -6.22
CA ILE A 148 -12.11 19.37 -7.10
C ILE A 148 -11.54 17.97 -7.41
N GLY A 149 -11.44 17.08 -6.42
CA GLY A 149 -11.01 15.70 -6.61
C GLY A 149 -11.93 14.92 -7.58
N LYS A 150 -13.22 15.11 -7.45
CA LYS A 150 -14.25 14.53 -8.33
C LYS A 150 -14.16 15.03 -9.76
N ASP A 151 -14.04 16.35 -9.94
CA ASP A 151 -13.93 16.94 -11.27
C ASP A 151 -12.59 16.61 -11.95
N ALA A 152 -11.50 16.53 -11.19
CA ALA A 152 -10.21 16.03 -11.66
C ALA A 152 -10.30 14.57 -12.17
N ALA A 153 -11.03 13.71 -11.47
CA ALA A 153 -11.26 12.34 -11.92
C ALA A 153 -12.13 12.28 -13.20
N LYS A 154 -13.12 13.15 -13.32
CA LYS A 154 -13.93 13.26 -14.56
C LYS A 154 -13.12 13.77 -15.74
N GLU A 155 -12.25 14.76 -15.54
CA GLU A 155 -11.33 15.24 -16.57
C GLU A 155 -10.47 14.09 -17.12
N SER A 156 -9.94 13.26 -16.21
CA SER A 156 -9.04 12.15 -16.54
C SER A 156 -9.75 10.79 -16.69
N GLN A 157 -11.05 10.80 -17.00
CA GLN A 157 -11.86 9.57 -17.06
C GLN A 157 -11.33 8.54 -18.07
N LYS A 158 -10.73 9.01 -19.16
CA LYS A 158 -10.17 8.14 -20.21
C LYS A 158 -8.94 7.41 -19.69
N GLU A 159 -8.03 8.13 -19.06
CA GLU A 159 -6.80 7.58 -18.48
C GLU A 159 -7.11 6.60 -17.35
N ILE A 160 -8.09 6.91 -16.51
CA ILE A 160 -8.57 6.00 -15.45
C ILE A 160 -9.13 4.73 -16.10
N LYS A 161 -9.98 4.84 -17.10
CA LYS A 161 -10.56 3.69 -17.80
C LYS A 161 -9.49 2.81 -18.43
N GLU A 162 -8.47 3.40 -19.08
CA GLU A 162 -7.32 2.67 -19.64
C GLU A 162 -6.50 1.97 -18.54
N ALA A 163 -6.35 2.61 -17.37
CA ALA A 163 -5.67 2.00 -16.24
C ALA A 163 -6.43 0.79 -15.66
N LEU A 164 -7.75 0.78 -15.75
CA LEU A 164 -8.61 -0.31 -15.30
C LEU A 164 -8.83 -1.43 -16.33
N GLN A 165 -8.35 -1.27 -17.56
CA GLN A 165 -8.53 -2.31 -18.59
C GLN A 165 -7.93 -3.63 -18.17
N ASP A 166 -8.55 -4.70 -18.64
CA ASP A 166 -8.13 -6.08 -18.41
C ASP A 166 -8.11 -6.53 -16.93
N SER A 167 -8.71 -5.78 -16.01
CA SER A 167 -8.90 -6.22 -14.63
C SER A 167 -10.20 -7.01 -14.45
N HIS A 168 -10.12 -8.07 -13.64
CA HIS A 168 -11.29 -8.82 -13.19
C HIS A 168 -11.80 -8.29 -11.86
N MET A 169 -10.89 -7.79 -11.03
CA MET A 169 -11.17 -7.21 -9.71
C MET A 169 -10.26 -6.04 -9.44
N ILE A 170 -10.79 -5.04 -8.76
CA ILE A 170 -10.03 -3.91 -8.26
C ILE A 170 -10.26 -3.69 -6.76
N PHE A 171 -9.18 -3.33 -6.08
CA PHE A 171 -9.24 -2.73 -4.76
C PHE A 171 -9.03 -1.23 -4.91
N ILE A 172 -9.92 -0.44 -4.31
CA ILE A 172 -9.77 1.00 -4.22
C ILE A 172 -9.46 1.32 -2.76
N THR A 173 -8.32 1.97 -2.48
CA THR A 173 -7.93 2.31 -1.12
C THR A 173 -7.60 3.79 -1.00
N GLY A 174 -7.92 4.35 0.15
CA GLY A 174 -7.63 5.73 0.47
C GLY A 174 -8.27 6.20 1.76
N GLY A 175 -7.84 7.39 2.22
CA GLY A 175 -8.46 8.07 3.35
C GLY A 175 -9.58 8.98 2.88
N LEU A 176 -10.73 8.85 3.52
CA LEU A 176 -11.84 9.78 3.35
C LEU A 176 -11.61 11.06 4.17
N GLY A 177 -12.22 12.17 3.75
CA GLY A 177 -12.12 13.48 4.41
C GLY A 177 -11.19 14.47 3.72
N GLY A 178 -10.25 13.99 2.90
CA GLY A 178 -9.42 14.85 2.04
C GLY A 178 -10.12 15.22 0.72
N GLY A 179 -9.45 16.00 -0.12
CA GLY A 179 -10.01 16.41 -1.42
C GLY A 179 -9.92 15.31 -2.45
N THR A 180 -8.71 14.89 -2.81
CA THR A 180 -8.47 13.94 -3.91
C THR A 180 -9.08 12.57 -3.62
N GLY A 181 -8.73 11.94 -2.50
CA GLY A 181 -9.20 10.59 -2.16
C GLY A 181 -10.73 10.53 -2.13
N THR A 182 -11.35 11.41 -1.34
CA THR A 182 -12.81 11.47 -1.16
C THR A 182 -13.55 11.69 -2.49
N GLY A 183 -13.05 12.59 -3.34
CA GLY A 183 -13.71 12.94 -4.59
C GLY A 183 -13.47 11.95 -5.72
N CYS A 184 -12.24 11.41 -5.86
CA CYS A 184 -11.92 10.56 -7.01
C CYS A 184 -12.36 9.10 -6.83
N MET A 185 -12.37 8.55 -5.60
CA MET A 185 -12.73 7.14 -5.38
C MET A 185 -14.13 6.77 -5.92
N PRO A 186 -15.20 7.57 -5.69
CA PRO A 186 -16.51 7.28 -6.28
C PRO A 186 -16.51 7.28 -7.82
N GLU A 187 -15.74 8.17 -8.45
CA GLU A 187 -15.63 8.21 -9.92
C GLU A 187 -14.88 6.98 -10.46
N VAL A 188 -13.78 6.57 -9.80
CA VAL A 188 -13.05 5.33 -10.14
C VAL A 188 -13.98 4.12 -10.01
N ALA A 189 -14.71 4.02 -8.90
CA ALA A 189 -15.68 2.95 -8.66
C ALA A 189 -16.81 2.94 -9.72
N SER A 190 -17.32 4.13 -10.11
CA SER A 190 -18.34 4.25 -11.16
C SER A 190 -17.82 3.75 -12.50
N ILE A 191 -16.57 4.06 -12.86
CA ILE A 191 -15.95 3.59 -14.10
C ILE A 191 -15.82 2.06 -14.06
N ALA A 192 -15.30 1.51 -12.97
CA ALA A 192 -15.13 0.07 -12.77
C ALA A 192 -16.46 -0.69 -12.84
N LYS A 193 -17.49 -0.18 -12.18
CA LYS A 193 -18.85 -0.74 -12.22
C LYS A 193 -19.42 -0.78 -13.63
N LYS A 194 -19.23 0.30 -14.43
CA LYS A 194 -19.64 0.33 -15.84
C LYS A 194 -18.86 -0.66 -16.72
N MET A 195 -17.65 -1.03 -16.31
CA MET A 195 -16.83 -2.05 -16.99
C MET A 195 -17.15 -3.47 -16.54
N GLY A 196 -17.99 -3.66 -15.51
CA GLY A 196 -18.33 -4.97 -14.93
C GLY A 196 -17.20 -5.60 -14.11
N VAL A 197 -16.26 -4.78 -13.63
CA VAL A 197 -15.15 -5.20 -12.79
C VAL A 197 -15.61 -5.27 -11.34
N LEU A 198 -15.30 -6.37 -10.65
CA LEU A 198 -15.59 -6.52 -9.22
C LEU A 198 -14.80 -5.47 -8.43
N THR A 199 -15.51 -4.65 -7.66
CA THR A 199 -14.93 -3.49 -6.99
C THR A 199 -15.05 -3.59 -5.47
N VAL A 200 -13.93 -3.62 -4.79
CA VAL A 200 -13.84 -3.61 -3.33
C VAL A 200 -13.17 -2.31 -2.89
N ALA A 201 -13.84 -1.52 -2.05
CA ALA A 201 -13.24 -0.35 -1.43
C ALA A 201 -12.79 -0.65 -0.01
N VAL A 202 -11.56 -0.26 0.33
CA VAL A 202 -10.98 -0.35 1.67
C VAL A 202 -10.56 1.06 2.07
N VAL A 203 -11.31 1.69 2.96
CA VAL A 203 -11.16 3.11 3.24
C VAL A 203 -11.09 3.41 4.73
N THR A 204 -10.40 4.49 5.10
CA THR A 204 -10.35 4.97 6.47
C THR A 204 -11.19 6.21 6.67
N LEU A 205 -11.81 6.34 7.85
CA LEU A 205 -12.38 7.59 8.32
C LEU A 205 -11.30 8.42 9.03
N PRO A 206 -11.37 9.75 8.93
CA PRO A 206 -10.45 10.63 9.63
C PRO A 206 -10.59 10.49 11.15
N PHE A 207 -9.53 10.82 11.88
CA PHE A 207 -9.58 11.00 13.32
C PHE A 207 -10.45 12.22 13.69
N GLU A 208 -11.15 12.19 14.83
CA GLU A 208 -11.92 13.35 15.32
C GLU A 208 -11.06 14.62 15.42
N MET A 209 -9.78 14.47 15.82
CA MET A 209 -8.84 15.58 15.93
C MET A 209 -8.45 16.22 14.59
N GLU A 210 -8.76 15.60 13.45
CA GLU A 210 -8.55 16.20 12.13
C GLU A 210 -9.58 17.27 11.77
N GLY A 211 -10.63 17.38 12.58
CA GLY A 211 -11.63 18.42 12.52
C GLY A 211 -12.92 18.06 11.79
N VAL A 212 -13.96 18.81 12.11
CA VAL A 212 -15.34 18.54 11.68
C VAL A 212 -15.48 18.54 10.16
N LEU A 213 -14.82 19.46 9.47
CA LEU A 213 -14.91 19.55 8.00
C LEU A 213 -14.42 18.27 7.29
N ARG A 214 -13.32 17.67 7.81
CA ARG A 214 -12.84 16.40 7.25
C ARG A 214 -13.81 15.27 7.51
N HIS A 215 -14.43 15.25 8.68
CA HIS A 215 -15.44 14.25 9.01
C HIS A 215 -16.69 14.39 8.12
N GLU A 216 -17.20 15.60 7.92
CA GLU A 216 -18.32 15.86 7.01
C GLU A 216 -18.02 15.45 5.58
N ASN A 217 -16.85 15.83 5.06
CA ASN A 217 -16.39 15.40 3.73
C ASN A 217 -16.30 13.87 3.64
N ALA A 218 -15.82 13.21 4.69
CA ALA A 218 -15.69 11.76 4.72
C ALA A 218 -17.05 11.07 4.65
N MET A 219 -18.05 11.55 5.37
CA MET A 219 -19.40 10.99 5.36
C MET A 219 -20.07 11.12 4.00
N VAL A 220 -19.93 12.28 3.35
CA VAL A 220 -20.45 12.49 1.98
C VAL A 220 -19.77 11.54 0.99
N GLY A 221 -18.44 11.43 1.05
CA GLY A 221 -17.70 10.52 0.17
C GLY A 221 -18.02 9.05 0.41
N LEU A 222 -18.27 8.66 1.67
CA LEU A 222 -18.66 7.32 2.05
C LEU A 222 -20.02 6.94 1.46
N GLU A 223 -21.02 7.82 1.58
CA GLU A 223 -22.36 7.63 1.03
C GLU A 223 -22.33 7.48 -0.51
N GLU A 224 -21.55 8.32 -1.19
CA GLU A 224 -21.38 8.21 -2.65
C GLU A 224 -20.69 6.90 -3.04
N LEU A 225 -19.70 6.44 -2.27
CA LEU A 225 -18.91 5.24 -2.57
C LEU A 225 -19.70 3.95 -2.33
N GLU A 226 -20.47 3.87 -1.24
CA GLU A 226 -21.26 2.70 -0.85
C GLU A 226 -22.19 2.24 -1.98
N GLY A 227 -22.82 3.17 -2.68
CA GLY A 227 -23.72 2.86 -3.79
C GLY A 227 -23.03 2.37 -5.08
N LEU A 228 -21.70 2.46 -5.16
CA LEU A 228 -20.92 2.21 -6.37
C LEU A 228 -20.05 0.95 -6.30
N VAL A 229 -19.69 0.49 -5.11
CA VAL A 229 -18.81 -0.66 -4.91
C VAL A 229 -19.61 -1.92 -4.61
N ASP A 230 -19.03 -3.08 -4.89
CA ASP A 230 -19.64 -4.38 -4.56
C ASP A 230 -19.43 -4.72 -3.07
N THR A 231 -18.30 -4.33 -2.50
CA THR A 231 -17.99 -4.51 -1.08
C THR A 231 -17.27 -3.27 -0.54
N LEU A 232 -17.69 -2.79 0.62
CA LEU A 232 -17.07 -1.67 1.32
C LEU A 232 -16.52 -2.12 2.67
N ILE A 233 -15.23 -1.90 2.87
CA ILE A 233 -14.54 -2.15 4.13
C ILE A 233 -14.16 -0.80 4.72
N LEU A 234 -14.71 -0.50 5.88
CA LEU A 234 -14.53 0.76 6.58
C LEU A 234 -13.68 0.57 7.82
N ILE A 235 -12.62 1.36 7.94
CA ILE A 235 -11.72 1.36 9.08
C ILE A 235 -11.81 2.73 9.76
N PRO A 236 -12.50 2.83 10.92
CA PRO A 236 -12.54 4.07 11.69
C PRO A 236 -11.20 4.26 12.41
N ASN A 237 -10.46 5.32 12.08
CA ASN A 237 -9.15 5.57 12.68
C ASN A 237 -9.23 5.81 14.20
N ASP A 238 -10.33 6.37 14.71
CA ASP A 238 -10.52 6.58 16.16
C ASP A 238 -10.47 5.28 16.96
N LYS A 239 -10.90 4.15 16.39
CA LYS A 239 -10.78 2.84 17.06
C LYS A 239 -9.33 2.42 17.30
N LEU A 240 -8.39 2.94 16.52
CA LEU A 240 -6.96 2.67 16.71
C LEU A 240 -6.41 3.42 17.93
N ILE A 241 -6.90 4.64 18.17
CA ILE A 241 -6.53 5.43 19.37
C ILE A 241 -7.10 4.78 20.62
N GLU A 242 -8.34 4.24 20.56
CA GLU A 242 -8.92 3.50 21.69
C GLU A 242 -8.07 2.29 22.11
N LEU A 243 -7.48 1.60 21.13
CA LEU A 243 -6.61 0.45 21.37
C LEU A 243 -5.21 0.83 21.91
N ALA A 244 -4.72 2.02 21.56
CA ALA A 244 -3.39 2.49 21.92
C ALA A 244 -3.38 4.02 22.17
N PRO A 245 -3.93 4.49 23.30
CA PRO A 245 -4.17 5.91 23.56
C PRO A 245 -2.90 6.76 23.69
N ASP A 246 -1.76 6.15 24.00
CA ASP A 246 -0.48 6.85 24.19
C ASP A 246 0.33 7.03 22.90
N LEU A 247 -0.21 6.64 21.74
CA LEU A 247 0.51 6.74 20.48
C LEU A 247 0.53 8.21 19.97
N PRO A 248 1.72 8.71 19.57
CA PRO A 248 1.79 9.97 18.83
C PRO A 248 0.99 9.88 17.52
N LEU A 249 0.32 10.99 17.13
CA LEU A 249 -0.56 11.03 15.97
C LEU A 249 0.08 10.46 14.69
N HIS A 250 1.35 10.79 14.42
CA HIS A 250 2.05 10.26 13.25
C HIS A 250 2.23 8.74 13.28
N THR A 251 2.30 8.15 14.47
CA THR A 251 2.36 6.70 14.65
C THR A 251 0.98 6.08 14.45
N ALA A 252 -0.08 6.74 14.93
CA ALA A 252 -1.45 6.31 14.71
C ALA A 252 -1.80 6.22 13.20
N PHE A 253 -1.37 7.21 12.39
CA PHE A 253 -1.50 7.14 10.93
C PHE A 253 -0.74 5.94 10.32
N LYS A 254 0.47 5.66 10.81
CA LYS A 254 1.23 4.48 10.33
C LYS A 254 0.53 3.17 10.64
N VAL A 255 -0.09 3.06 11.83
CA VAL A 255 -0.88 1.87 12.21
C VAL A 255 -2.13 1.76 11.32
N ALA A 256 -2.81 2.86 11.05
CA ALA A 256 -3.95 2.88 10.12
C ALA A 256 -3.56 2.37 8.73
N ASP A 257 -2.45 2.88 8.18
CA ASP A 257 -1.91 2.44 6.89
C ASP A 257 -1.51 0.96 6.89
N GLU A 258 -0.98 0.44 8.01
CA GLU A 258 -0.60 -0.96 8.15
C GLU A 258 -1.84 -1.87 8.14
N ILE A 259 -2.89 -1.49 8.85
CA ILE A 259 -4.16 -2.23 8.84
C ILE A 259 -4.78 -2.23 7.45
N LEU A 260 -4.81 -1.08 6.76
CA LEU A 260 -5.25 -1.00 5.36
C LEU A 260 -4.42 -1.94 4.47
N THR A 261 -3.11 -1.89 4.61
CA THR A 261 -2.17 -2.72 3.84
C THR A 261 -2.45 -4.21 4.06
N ASN A 262 -2.57 -4.62 5.32
CA ASN A 262 -2.83 -6.01 5.68
C ASN A 262 -4.20 -6.47 5.19
N ALA A 263 -5.23 -5.61 5.26
CA ALA A 263 -6.56 -5.89 4.74
C ALA A 263 -6.53 -6.14 3.22
N VAL A 264 -5.96 -5.22 2.45
CA VAL A 264 -5.86 -5.32 0.99
C VAL A 264 -5.01 -6.53 0.59
N LYS A 265 -3.83 -6.68 1.22
CA LYS A 265 -2.90 -7.78 0.95
C LYS A 265 -3.54 -9.13 1.25
N GLY A 266 -4.16 -9.30 2.43
CA GLY A 266 -4.77 -10.55 2.83
C GLY A 266 -5.84 -11.02 1.83
N ILE A 267 -6.72 -10.13 1.39
CA ILE A 267 -7.75 -10.48 0.42
C ILE A 267 -7.14 -10.74 -0.97
N ALA A 268 -6.20 -9.90 -1.42
CA ALA A 268 -5.55 -10.08 -2.72
C ALA A 268 -4.79 -11.41 -2.79
N GLU A 269 -4.06 -11.77 -1.73
CA GLU A 269 -3.31 -13.02 -1.66
C GLU A 269 -4.20 -14.26 -1.59
N LEU A 270 -5.37 -14.21 -0.95
CA LEU A 270 -6.35 -15.30 -0.97
C LEU A 270 -6.79 -15.66 -2.40
N ILE A 271 -6.77 -14.66 -3.30
CA ILE A 271 -7.21 -14.84 -4.69
C ILE A 271 -6.04 -15.24 -5.60
N THR A 272 -4.83 -14.69 -5.32
CA THR A 272 -3.67 -14.83 -6.22
C THR A 272 -2.77 -16.01 -5.87
N LYS A 273 -2.71 -16.40 -4.59
CA LYS A 273 -1.88 -17.52 -4.14
C LYS A 273 -2.67 -18.82 -4.17
N PRO A 274 -2.16 -19.90 -4.79
CA PRO A 274 -2.77 -21.21 -4.66
C PRO A 274 -2.69 -21.66 -3.20
N GLY A 275 -3.83 -21.75 -2.53
CA GLY A 275 -3.95 -22.25 -1.16
C GLY A 275 -4.21 -23.74 -1.12
N LEU A 276 -4.35 -24.31 0.11
CA LEU A 276 -4.83 -25.67 0.33
C LEU A 276 -6.26 -25.90 -0.25
N ILE A 277 -7.04 -24.83 -0.34
CA ILE A 277 -8.35 -24.79 -0.99
C ILE A 277 -8.22 -23.78 -2.13
N ASN A 278 -8.35 -24.27 -3.36
CA ASN A 278 -8.33 -23.41 -4.54
C ASN A 278 -9.70 -22.72 -4.64
N LEU A 279 -9.78 -21.47 -4.15
CA LEU A 279 -10.99 -20.66 -4.29
C LEU A 279 -11.11 -20.22 -5.76
N ASP A 280 -12.19 -20.59 -6.42
CA ASP A 280 -12.48 -20.09 -7.76
C ASP A 280 -12.87 -18.60 -7.65
N PHE A 281 -12.33 -17.79 -8.57
CA PHE A 281 -12.70 -16.38 -8.66
C PHE A 281 -14.22 -16.16 -8.77
N ALA A 282 -14.92 -17.12 -9.39
CA ALA A 282 -16.38 -17.09 -9.49
C ALA A 282 -17.08 -17.16 -8.12
N ASP A 283 -16.56 -17.98 -7.19
CA ASP A 283 -17.10 -18.10 -5.83
C ASP A 283 -16.89 -16.82 -5.04
N ILE A 284 -15.67 -16.23 -5.15
CA ILE A 284 -15.35 -14.96 -4.52
C ILE A 284 -16.26 -13.85 -5.07
N LYS A 285 -16.43 -13.81 -6.38
CA LYS A 285 -17.32 -12.86 -7.04
C LYS A 285 -18.76 -13.02 -6.55
N ALA A 286 -19.26 -14.23 -6.42
CA ALA A 286 -20.62 -14.50 -5.95
C ALA A 286 -20.84 -14.00 -4.51
N VAL A 287 -19.88 -14.22 -3.63
CA VAL A 287 -19.93 -13.77 -2.22
C VAL A 287 -19.82 -12.25 -2.13
N MET A 288 -18.86 -11.64 -2.83
CA MET A 288 -18.58 -10.21 -2.74
C MET A 288 -19.56 -9.34 -3.54
N SER A 289 -20.20 -9.85 -4.58
CA SER A 289 -21.19 -9.09 -5.37
C SER A 289 -22.53 -8.93 -4.66
N SER A 290 -22.73 -9.58 -3.51
CA SER A 290 -23.99 -9.49 -2.75
C SER A 290 -24.23 -8.12 -2.12
N GLY A 291 -23.27 -7.22 -2.19
CA GLY A 291 -23.31 -5.84 -1.70
C GLY A 291 -23.35 -5.75 -0.17
N GLY A 292 -22.65 -4.80 0.39
CA GLY A 292 -22.74 -4.49 1.81
C GLY A 292 -21.41 -4.08 2.45
N ILE A 293 -21.50 -3.72 3.73
CA ILE A 293 -20.36 -3.41 4.58
C ILE A 293 -19.76 -4.73 5.06
N ALA A 294 -18.50 -4.96 4.78
CA ALA A 294 -17.74 -6.10 5.28
C ALA A 294 -16.85 -5.66 6.46
N MET A 295 -16.58 -6.60 7.37
CA MET A 295 -15.69 -6.41 8.49
C MET A 295 -14.49 -7.35 8.34
N ILE A 296 -13.29 -6.85 8.60
CA ILE A 296 -12.05 -7.64 8.62
C ILE A 296 -11.54 -7.71 10.05
N GLY A 297 -11.19 -8.89 10.51
CA GLY A 297 -10.46 -9.13 11.75
C GLY A 297 -9.11 -9.79 11.44
N LEU A 298 -8.04 -9.31 12.09
CA LEU A 298 -6.71 -9.90 12.04
C LEU A 298 -6.43 -10.54 13.41
N GLY A 299 -5.93 -11.75 13.40
CA GLY A 299 -5.48 -12.46 14.60
C GLY A 299 -4.12 -13.08 14.32
N GLU A 300 -3.17 -12.89 15.22
CA GLU A 300 -1.87 -13.59 15.24
C GLU A 300 -1.87 -14.57 16.42
N SER A 301 -1.37 -15.75 16.19
CA SER A 301 -1.14 -16.78 17.21
C SER A 301 0.29 -17.28 17.06
N ASP A 302 1.01 -17.29 18.18
CA ASP A 302 2.35 -17.88 18.30
C ASP A 302 2.27 -19.42 18.28
#